data_961ec712f1b7661d0be77a3b29b936b9
#
_entry.id   961ec712f1b7661d0be77a3b29b936b9
#
_cell.length_a   1.000
_cell.length_b   1.000
_cell.length_c   1.000
_cell.angle_alpha   90.00
_cell.angle_beta   90.00
_cell.angle_gamma   90.00
#
_symmetry.space_group_name_H-M   'P 1'
#
loop_
_entity.id
_entity.type
_entity.pdbx_description
1 polymer ?
#
loop_
_entity_poly.entity_id
_entity_poly.type
_entity_poly.pdbx_seq_one_letter_code
_entity_poly.pdbx_strand_id
1 'polypeptide(L)' 'MTTQKQLALSIRSRMALRDMTQAGLADAIGMGHSALSARMNGTREFTFADLEAMAGALGVPLRDLLPADAQEGGRP' A
#
# COMPACT_ATOMS: atom_id res chain seq x y z
N MET A 1 13.99 9.22 1.58
CA MET A 1 12.61 8.85 1.17
C MET A 1 11.76 8.63 2.42
N THR A 2 10.55 9.15 2.44
CA THR A 2 9.67 8.99 3.59
C THR A 2 9.04 7.61 3.61
N THR A 3 8.61 7.17 4.80
CA THR A 3 7.93 5.89 4.96
C THR A 3 6.69 5.79 4.06
N GLN A 4 5.92 6.89 3.96
CA GLN A 4 4.72 6.90 3.12
C GLN A 4 5.06 6.67 1.65
N LYS A 5 6.14 7.27 1.19
CA LYS A 5 6.60 7.10 -0.17
C LYS A 5 7.06 5.66 -0.43
N GLN A 6 7.74 5.06 0.53
CA GLN A 6 8.17 3.67 0.45
C GLN A 6 6.97 2.72 0.41
N LEU A 7 5.92 3.02 1.18
CA LEU A 7 4.69 2.24 1.15
C LEU A 7 4.05 2.29 -0.23
N ALA A 8 3.97 3.48 -0.83
CA ALA A 8 3.41 3.63 -2.17
C ALA A 8 4.19 2.81 -3.19
N LEU A 9 5.52 2.83 -3.11
CA LEU A 9 6.36 2.05 -4.03
C LEU A 9 6.16 0.55 -3.86
N SER A 10 6.06 0.08 -2.61
CA SER A 10 5.80 -1.33 -2.34
C SER A 10 4.45 -1.76 -2.91
N ILE A 11 3.44 -0.93 -2.73
CA ILE A 11 2.10 -1.22 -3.24
C ILE A 11 2.11 -1.25 -4.76
N ARG A 12 2.76 -0.27 -5.42
CA ARG A 12 2.87 -0.26 -6.88
C ARG A 12 3.56 -1.49 -7.41
N SER A 13 4.62 -1.94 -6.74
CA SER A 13 5.34 -3.14 -7.12
C SER A 13 4.44 -4.38 -7.09
N ARG A 14 3.66 -4.52 -6.02
CA ARG A 14 2.74 -5.64 -5.90
C ARG A 14 1.59 -5.57 -6.90
N MET A 15 1.11 -4.37 -7.17
CA MET A 15 0.08 -4.16 -8.18
C MET A 15 0.58 -4.59 -9.56
N ALA A 16 1.81 -4.22 -9.89
CA ALA A 16 2.40 -4.58 -11.18
C ALA A 16 2.51 -6.08 -11.35
N LEU A 17 2.88 -6.79 -10.29
CA LEU A 17 2.98 -8.26 -10.32
C LEU A 17 1.63 -8.93 -10.56
N ARG A 18 0.54 -8.24 -10.27
CA ARG A 18 -0.81 -8.78 -10.44
C ARG A 18 -1.57 -8.16 -11.60
N ASP A 19 -0.91 -7.32 -12.39
CA ASP A 19 -1.55 -6.56 -13.45
C ASP A 19 -2.77 -5.78 -12.94
N MET A 20 -2.68 -5.27 -11.72
CA MET A 20 -3.78 -4.54 -11.10
C MET A 20 -3.62 -3.05 -11.32
N THR A 21 -4.69 -2.39 -11.76
CA THR A 21 -4.69 -0.93 -11.89
C THR A 21 -5.01 -0.28 -10.56
N GLN A 22 -4.70 1.01 -10.44
CA GLN A 22 -5.03 1.77 -9.25
C GLN A 22 -6.55 1.82 -9.03
N ALA A 23 -7.31 2.00 -10.11
CA ALA A 23 -8.78 1.96 -10.04
C ALA A 23 -9.26 0.59 -9.56
N GLY A 24 -8.67 -0.48 -10.08
CA GLY A 24 -9.01 -1.84 -9.67
C GLY A 24 -8.74 -2.08 -8.20
N LEU A 25 -7.60 -1.58 -7.70
CA LEU A 25 -7.28 -1.72 -6.28
C LEU A 25 -8.28 -0.94 -5.42
N ALA A 26 -8.61 0.30 -5.83
CA ALA A 26 -9.57 1.11 -5.11
C ALA A 26 -10.91 0.39 -5.00
N ASP A 27 -11.38 -0.18 -6.11
CA ASP A 27 -12.65 -0.92 -6.12
C ASP A 27 -12.57 -2.13 -5.21
N ALA A 28 -11.46 -2.84 -5.22
CA ALA A 28 -11.30 -4.06 -4.43
C ALA A 28 -11.34 -3.77 -2.91
N ILE A 29 -10.85 -2.62 -2.49
CA ILE A 29 -10.82 -2.28 -1.06
C ILE A 29 -11.96 -1.35 -0.65
N GLY A 30 -12.84 -1.00 -1.58
CA GLY A 30 -13.99 -0.13 -1.28
C GLY A 30 -13.61 1.31 -1.02
N MET A 31 -12.52 1.77 -1.61
CA MET A 31 -12.04 3.16 -1.44
C MET A 31 -12.34 3.96 -2.71
N GLY A 32 -12.64 5.24 -2.55
CA GLY A 32 -12.80 6.12 -3.71
C GLY A 32 -11.51 6.24 -4.50
N HIS A 33 -11.61 6.36 -5.82
CA HIS A 33 -10.43 6.45 -6.68
C HIS A 33 -9.55 7.64 -6.32
N SER A 34 -10.18 8.80 -6.05
CA SER A 34 -9.44 10.00 -5.64
C SER A 34 -8.73 9.82 -4.31
N ALA A 35 -9.38 9.12 -3.37
CA ALA A 35 -8.81 8.86 -2.06
C ALA A 35 -7.56 7.99 -2.17
N LEU A 36 -7.62 6.93 -3.00
CA LEU A 36 -6.46 6.08 -3.20
C LEU A 36 -5.35 6.84 -3.93
N SER A 37 -5.71 7.61 -4.94
CA SER A 37 -4.75 8.42 -5.70
C SER A 37 -3.99 9.38 -4.77
N ALA A 38 -4.70 10.03 -3.85
CA ALA A 38 -4.08 10.93 -2.89
C ALA A 38 -3.04 10.23 -2.01
N ARG A 39 -3.35 9.00 -1.60
CA ARG A 39 -2.40 8.21 -0.80
C ARG A 39 -1.20 7.77 -1.63
N MET A 40 -1.45 7.36 -2.86
CA MET A 40 -0.38 6.88 -3.73
C MET A 40 0.58 7.99 -4.14
N ASN A 41 0.09 9.23 -4.22
CA ASN A 41 0.96 10.35 -4.60
C ASN A 41 1.52 11.13 -3.40
N GLY A 42 1.20 10.69 -2.18
CA GLY A 42 1.76 11.31 -0.98
C GLY A 42 0.97 12.49 -0.41
N THR A 43 -0.17 12.84 -1.00
CA THR A 43 -1.00 13.93 -0.50
C THR A 43 -1.69 13.54 0.80
N ARG A 44 -2.00 12.27 0.95
CA ARG A 44 -2.55 11.71 2.18
C ARG A 44 -1.74 10.53 2.63
N GLU A 45 -1.77 10.26 3.93
CA GLU A 45 -1.04 9.13 4.50
C GLU A 45 -1.88 7.86 4.44
N PHE A 46 -1.21 6.73 4.26
CA PHE A 46 -1.85 5.43 4.44
C PHE A 46 -2.10 5.19 5.92
N THR A 47 -3.30 4.76 6.25
CA THR A 47 -3.60 4.31 7.61
C THR A 47 -3.31 2.82 7.71
N PHE A 48 -3.22 2.31 8.94
CA PHE A 48 -3.05 0.88 9.14
C PHE A 48 -4.18 0.08 8.50
N ALA A 49 -5.42 0.56 8.65
CA ALA A 49 -6.58 -0.10 8.04
C ALA A 49 -6.48 -0.12 6.51
N ASP A 50 -5.98 0.97 5.91
CA ASP A 50 -5.75 1.01 4.47
C ASP A 50 -4.78 -0.09 4.05
N LEU A 51 -3.68 -0.23 4.78
CA LEU A 51 -2.64 -1.21 4.45
C LEU A 51 -3.14 -2.64 4.60
N GLU A 52 -3.94 -2.90 5.64
CA GLU A 52 -4.54 -4.21 5.82
C GLU A 52 -5.46 -4.57 4.66
N ALA A 53 -6.30 -3.63 4.25
CA ALA A 53 -7.21 -3.86 3.13
C ALA A 53 -6.44 -4.09 1.83
N MET A 54 -5.39 -3.30 1.60
CA MET A 54 -4.56 -3.44 0.41
C MET A 54 -3.82 -4.76 0.38
N ALA A 55 -3.26 -5.17 1.51
CA ALA A 55 -2.57 -6.46 1.62
C ALA A 55 -3.52 -7.61 1.29
N GLY A 56 -4.75 -7.55 1.81
CA GLY A 56 -5.76 -8.54 1.50
C GLY A 56 -6.10 -8.59 0.01
N ALA A 57 -6.29 -7.43 -0.61
CA ALA A 57 -6.60 -7.35 -2.03
C ALA A 57 -5.45 -7.84 -2.90
N LEU A 58 -4.21 -7.59 -2.47
CA LEU A 58 -3.02 -7.99 -3.19
C LEU A 58 -2.59 -9.44 -2.88
N GLY A 59 -3.23 -10.05 -1.89
CA GLY A 59 -2.93 -11.44 -1.54
C GLY A 59 -1.58 -11.65 -0.88
N VAL A 60 -1.11 -10.66 -0.14
CA VAL A 60 0.19 -10.72 0.54
C VAL A 60 0.02 -10.42 2.02
N PRO A 61 0.95 -10.88 2.88
CA PRO A 61 0.94 -10.47 4.27
C PRO A 61 1.20 -8.96 4.38
N LEU A 62 0.62 -8.34 5.39
CA LEU A 62 0.82 -6.91 5.60
C LEU A 62 2.30 -6.52 5.64
N ARG A 63 3.13 -7.34 6.28
CA ARG A 63 4.56 -7.06 6.40
C ARG A 63 5.26 -6.91 5.06
N ASP A 64 4.72 -7.52 4.00
CA ASP A 64 5.33 -7.43 2.67
C ASP A 64 5.13 -6.05 2.04
N LEU A 65 4.21 -5.26 2.56
CA LEU A 65 3.99 -3.89 2.11
C LEU A 65 4.85 -2.90 2.87
N LEU A 66 5.37 -3.30 4.03
CA LEU A 66 6.13 -2.39 4.88
C LEU A 66 7.57 -2.26 4.40
N PRO A 67 8.19 -1.07 4.55
CA PRO A 67 9.59 -0.91 4.21
C PRO A 67 10.47 -1.82 5.07
N ALA A 68 11.62 -2.23 4.53
CA ALA A 68 12.56 -3.07 5.26
C ALA A 68 12.95 -2.45 6.60
N ASP A 69 13.12 -1.13 6.65
CA ASP A 69 13.46 -0.43 7.87
C ASP A 69 12.41 -0.62 8.96
N ALA A 70 11.14 -0.54 8.58
CA ALA A 70 10.04 -0.72 9.52
C ALA A 70 9.99 -2.15 10.05
N GLN A 71 10.28 -3.12 9.18
CA GLN A 71 10.33 -4.53 9.58
C GLN A 71 11.49 -4.81 10.51
N GLU A 72 12.63 -4.24 10.21
CA GLU A 72 13.83 -4.43 11.02
C GLU A 72 13.73 -3.70 12.35
N GLY A 73 13.05 -2.57 12.38
CA GLY A 73 12.89 -1.79 13.60
C GLY A 73 12.18 -2.52 14.72
N GLY A 74 11.47 -3.60 14.40
CA GLY A 74 10.81 -4.42 15.41
C GLY A 74 11.69 -5.47 16.04
N ARG A 75 12.93 -5.57 15.63
CA ARG A 75 13.85 -6.57 16.16
C ARG A 75 14.54 -6.10 17.42
N PRO A 76 14.77 -7.01 18.35
CA PRO A 76 15.57 -6.68 19.52
C PRO A 76 17.01 -6.43 19.13
#